data_5b49d7e8c20e39a23524cacb4ef58284
#
_entry.id   5b49d7e8c20e39a23524cacb4ef58284
#
_cell.length_a   1.000
_cell.length_b   1.000
_cell.length_c   1.000
_cell.angle_alpha   90.00
_cell.angle_beta   90.00
_cell.angle_gamma   90.00
#
_symmetry.space_group_name_H-M   'P 1'
#
loop_
_entity.id
_entity.type
_entity.pdbx_description
1 polymer ?
#
loop_
_entity_poly.entity_id
_entity_poly.type
_entity_poly.pdbx_seq_one_letter_code
_entity_poly.pdbx_strand_id
1 'polypeptide(L)'
;MSNIQLFESKKIRSQWDADEEKWYFSIVDVISILTDQPHFQGARNYWKVLKSRLLKEGNETVTNCNRLKLVAEDGKLRETDVADTEQLFRLIQSIPSPKAEPFKLWLSRV
;
A
#
# COMPACT_ATOMS: atom_id res chain seq x y z
N MET A 1 -10.95 0.03 -13.11
CA MET A 1 -11.38 1.35 -12.63
C MET A 1 -10.70 1.67 -11.32
N SER A 2 -10.05 2.81 -11.24
CA SER A 2 -9.38 3.25 -10.02
C SER A 2 -10.40 3.83 -9.04
N ASN A 3 -10.22 3.50 -7.76
CA ASN A 3 -11.03 4.01 -6.66
C ASN A 3 -10.15 4.55 -5.55
N ILE A 4 -10.78 5.25 -4.62
CA ILE A 4 -10.13 5.74 -3.42
C ILE A 4 -10.88 5.15 -2.23
N GLN A 5 -10.14 4.45 -1.36
CA GLN A 5 -10.68 3.99 -0.09
C GLN A 5 -10.23 4.95 1.01
N LEU A 6 -11.02 5.06 2.08
CA LEU A 6 -10.72 5.98 3.16
C LEU A 6 -10.48 5.20 4.45
N PHE A 7 -9.36 5.52 5.10
CA PHE A 7 -9.07 5.07 6.46
C PHE A 7 -8.81 6.30 7.32
N GLU A 8 -9.62 6.51 8.36
CA GLU A 8 -9.54 7.69 9.23
C GLU A 8 -9.49 9.00 8.43
N SER A 9 -10.33 9.11 7.40
CA SER A 9 -10.40 10.24 6.48
C SER A 9 -9.18 10.44 5.59
N LYS A 10 -8.22 9.53 5.62
CA LYS A 10 -7.04 9.57 4.75
C LYS A 10 -7.27 8.69 3.52
N LYS A 11 -6.84 9.19 2.37
CA LYS A 11 -7.11 8.55 1.09
C LYS A 11 -6.08 7.48 0.77
N ILE A 12 -6.56 6.33 0.31
CA ILE A 12 -5.73 5.23 -0.20
C ILE A 12 -6.17 4.97 -1.63
N ARG A 13 -5.28 5.22 -2.58
CA ARG A 13 -5.57 4.90 -3.98
C ARG A 13 -5.68 3.39 -4.13
N SER A 14 -6.69 2.94 -4.85
CA SER A 14 -6.97 1.52 -5.00
C SER A 14 -7.57 1.24 -6.36
N GLN A 15 -7.55 -0.03 -6.77
CA GLN A 15 -8.11 -0.47 -8.02
C GLN A 15 -8.72 -1.85 -7.85
N TRP A 16 -9.94 -2.01 -8.35
CA TRP A 16 -10.61 -3.30 -8.37
C TRP A 16 -10.15 -4.10 -9.58
N ASP A 17 -9.76 -5.35 -9.37
CA ASP A 17 -9.44 -6.30 -10.44
C ASP A 17 -10.62 -7.23 -10.60
N ALA A 18 -11.38 -7.03 -11.69
CA ALA A 18 -12.58 -7.82 -11.95
C ALA A 18 -12.28 -9.28 -12.32
N ASP A 19 -11.11 -9.52 -12.90
CA ASP A 19 -10.71 -10.88 -13.29
C ASP A 19 -10.39 -11.74 -12.07
N GLU A 20 -9.70 -11.16 -11.08
CA GLU A 20 -9.33 -11.86 -9.86
C GLU A 20 -10.28 -11.56 -8.71
N GLU A 21 -11.24 -10.66 -8.92
CA GLU A 21 -12.24 -10.26 -7.93
C GLU A 21 -11.62 -9.82 -6.61
N LYS A 22 -10.65 -8.90 -6.69
CA LYS A 22 -10.00 -8.37 -5.49
C LYS A 22 -9.52 -6.94 -5.70
N TRP A 23 -9.30 -6.26 -4.57
CA TRP A 23 -8.76 -4.92 -4.55
C TRP A 23 -7.24 -4.94 -4.51
N TYR A 24 -6.62 -3.98 -5.21
CA TYR A 24 -5.21 -3.63 -5.06
C TYR A 24 -5.12 -2.23 -4.48
N PHE A 25 -4.19 -2.05 -3.56
CA PHE A 25 -4.01 -0.79 -2.83
C PHE A 25 -2.59 -0.26 -3.04
N SER A 26 -2.47 1.07 -3.13
CA SER A 26 -1.15 1.71 -3.20
C SER A 26 -0.38 1.48 -1.90
N ILE A 27 0.78 0.84 -2.01
CA ILE A 27 1.61 0.54 -0.84
C ILE A 27 2.11 1.83 -0.19
N VAL A 28 2.52 2.82 -1.00
CA VAL A 28 3.01 4.10 -0.47
C VAL A 28 1.92 4.83 0.32
N ASP A 29 0.67 4.80 -0.15
CA ASP A 29 -0.43 5.43 0.56
C ASP A 29 -0.66 4.78 1.93
N VAL A 30 -0.61 3.45 1.98
CA VAL A 30 -0.74 2.70 3.23
C VAL A 30 0.39 3.05 4.20
N ILE A 31 1.62 3.07 3.70
CA ILE A 31 2.80 3.43 4.52
C ILE A 31 2.68 4.85 5.05
N SER A 32 2.23 5.78 4.22
CA SER A 32 2.03 7.18 4.63
C SER A 32 1.13 7.27 5.84
N ILE A 33 0.05 6.49 5.85
CA ILE A 33 -0.90 6.46 6.97
C ILE A 33 -0.30 5.82 8.20
N LEU A 34 0.33 4.65 8.03
CA LEU A 34 0.86 3.88 9.16
C LEU A 34 2.04 4.57 9.85
N THR A 35 2.82 5.34 9.11
CA THR A 35 4.00 6.02 9.63
C THR A 35 3.79 7.52 9.87
N ASP A 36 2.57 8.01 9.66
CA ASP A 36 2.20 9.42 9.84
C ASP A 36 3.13 10.38 9.07
N GLN A 37 3.51 10.01 7.86
CA GLN A 37 4.34 10.86 7.03
C GLN A 37 3.52 12.04 6.50
N PRO A 38 4.00 13.29 6.68
CA PRO A 38 3.28 14.46 6.18
C PRO A 38 3.30 14.58 4.65
N HIS A 39 4.27 13.95 4.00
CA HIS A 39 4.45 14.01 2.54
C HIS A 39 4.73 12.63 1.97
N PHE A 40 4.29 12.41 0.73
CA PHE A 40 4.51 11.13 0.05
C PHE A 40 5.98 10.80 -0.15
N GLN A 41 6.86 11.81 -0.21
CA GLN A 41 8.29 11.54 -0.37
C GLN A 41 8.83 10.72 0.81
N GLY A 42 8.41 11.03 2.03
CA GLY A 42 8.81 10.24 3.20
C GLY A 42 8.32 8.80 3.12
N ALA A 43 7.09 8.61 2.67
CA ALA A 43 6.53 7.27 2.50
C ALA A 43 7.23 6.50 1.39
N ARG A 44 7.56 7.16 0.27
CA ARG A 44 8.31 6.54 -0.82
C ARG A 44 9.70 6.09 -0.37
N ASN A 45 10.38 6.93 0.40
CA ASN A 45 11.70 6.58 0.95
C ASN A 45 11.61 5.40 1.91
N TYR A 46 10.61 5.40 2.78
CA TYR A 46 10.36 4.30 3.70
C TYR A 46 10.15 2.99 2.93
N TRP A 47 9.29 3.02 1.91
CA TRP A 47 9.01 1.83 1.09
C TRP A 47 10.25 1.33 0.37
N LYS A 48 11.06 2.23 -0.17
CA LYS A 48 12.29 1.86 -0.85
C LYS A 48 13.23 1.06 0.06
N VAL A 49 13.41 1.53 1.29
CA VAL A 49 14.28 0.87 2.27
C VAL A 49 13.66 -0.47 2.71
N LEU A 50 12.38 -0.47 3.03
CA LEU A 50 11.67 -1.67 3.47
C LEU A 50 11.68 -2.73 2.37
N LYS A 51 11.37 -2.35 1.15
CA LYS A 51 11.36 -3.25 0.00
C LYS A 51 12.72 -3.91 -0.20
N SER A 52 13.79 -3.12 -0.14
CA SER A 52 15.16 -3.63 -0.29
C SER A 52 15.48 -4.65 0.79
N ARG A 53 15.11 -4.36 2.05
CA ARG A 53 15.33 -5.27 3.17
C ARG A 53 14.57 -6.58 3.00
N LEU A 54 13.30 -6.49 2.64
CA LEU A 54 12.45 -7.67 2.46
C LEU A 54 12.91 -8.53 1.29
N LEU A 55 13.38 -7.92 0.21
CA LEU A 55 13.96 -8.67 -0.92
C LEU A 55 15.20 -9.43 -0.51
N LYS A 56 16.06 -8.82 0.31
CA LYS A 56 17.27 -9.50 0.82
C LYS A 56 16.93 -10.67 1.73
N GLU A 57 15.81 -10.59 2.43
CA GLU A 57 15.31 -11.66 3.30
C GLU A 57 14.59 -12.77 2.52
N GLY A 58 14.46 -12.63 1.20
CA GLY A 58 13.77 -13.59 0.36
C GLY A 58 12.26 -13.55 0.48
N ASN A 59 11.70 -12.41 0.84
CA ASN A 59 10.26 -12.26 1.04
C ASN A 59 9.52 -12.27 -0.30
N GLU A 60 8.76 -13.34 -0.57
CA GLU A 60 8.04 -13.51 -1.83
C GLU A 60 6.92 -12.50 -2.01
N THR A 61 6.32 -12.01 -0.92
CA THR A 61 5.27 -11.00 -0.99
C THR A 61 5.76 -9.77 -1.75
N VAL A 62 6.98 -9.32 -1.44
CA VAL A 62 7.57 -8.16 -2.11
C VAL A 62 7.94 -8.48 -3.54
N THR A 63 8.52 -9.66 -3.78
CA THR A 63 8.92 -10.10 -5.12
C THR A 63 7.71 -10.16 -6.07
N ASN A 64 6.55 -10.54 -5.55
CA ASN A 64 5.32 -10.72 -6.33
C ASN A 64 4.40 -9.52 -6.29
N CYS A 65 4.86 -8.38 -5.77
CA CYS A 65 4.10 -7.13 -5.81
C CYS A 65 3.78 -6.73 -7.24
N ASN A 66 2.55 -6.33 -7.49
CA ASN A 66 2.13 -5.82 -8.79
C ASN A 66 2.42 -4.33 -8.89
N ARG A 67 2.45 -3.83 -10.12
CA ARG A 67 2.50 -2.41 -10.42
C ARG A 67 1.30 -2.04 -11.26
N LEU A 68 0.64 -0.96 -10.90
CA LEU A 68 -0.48 -0.43 -11.65
C LEU A 68 -0.29 1.07 -11.85
N LYS A 69 -0.89 1.60 -12.92
CA LYS A 69 -0.88 3.04 -13.16
C LYS A 69 -2.00 3.66 -12.35
N LEU A 70 -1.63 4.50 -11.40
CA LEU A 70 -2.56 5.24 -10.56
C LEU A 70 -2.30 6.74 -10.70
N VAL A 71 -3.32 7.54 -10.41
CA VAL A 71 -3.19 8.99 -10.47
C VAL A 71 -2.25 9.47 -9.37
N ALA A 72 -1.21 10.20 -9.75
CA ALA A 72 -0.23 10.75 -8.82
C ALA A 72 -0.63 12.15 -8.36
N GLU A 73 0.17 12.75 -7.46
CA GLU A 73 -0.07 14.07 -6.93
C GLU A 73 -0.19 15.15 -8.00
N ASP A 74 0.55 14.98 -9.10
CA ASP A 74 0.53 15.93 -10.23
C ASP A 74 -0.63 15.70 -11.21
N GLY A 75 -1.52 14.76 -10.90
CA GLY A 75 -2.66 14.44 -11.73
C GLY A 75 -2.35 13.50 -12.90
N LYS A 76 -1.12 13.08 -13.05
CA LYS A 76 -0.70 12.17 -14.13
C LYS A 76 -0.74 10.73 -13.66
N LEU A 77 -0.96 9.80 -14.61
CA LEU A 77 -0.87 8.38 -14.33
C LEU A 77 0.59 7.97 -14.23
N ARG A 78 0.95 7.30 -13.13
CA ARG A 78 2.30 6.80 -12.90
C ARG A 78 2.25 5.39 -12.38
N GLU A 79 3.24 4.59 -12.73
CA GLU A 79 3.35 3.24 -12.20
C GLU A 79 3.58 3.30 -10.70
N THR A 80 2.81 2.51 -9.97
CA THR A 80 2.78 2.51 -8.50
C THR A 80 2.79 1.07 -8.01
N ASP A 81 3.64 0.78 -7.05
CA ASP A 81 3.63 -0.54 -6.40
C ASP A 81 2.33 -0.71 -5.63
N VAL A 82 1.64 -1.81 -5.89
CA VAL A 82 0.37 -2.12 -5.24
C VAL A 82 0.42 -3.51 -4.62
N ALA A 83 -0.46 -3.73 -3.66
CA ALA A 83 -0.61 -5.02 -3.00
C ALA A 83 -2.09 -5.30 -2.79
N ASP A 84 -2.46 -6.58 -2.87
CA ASP A 84 -3.81 -7.00 -2.52
C ASP A 84 -3.95 -7.09 -0.99
N THR A 85 -5.14 -7.44 -0.54
CA THR A 85 -5.44 -7.50 0.90
C THR A 85 -4.50 -8.45 1.65
N GLU A 86 -4.27 -9.63 1.11
CA GLU A 86 -3.40 -10.61 1.75
C GLU A 86 -1.96 -10.12 1.83
N GLN A 87 -1.45 -9.56 0.73
CA GLN A 87 -0.10 -9.02 0.70
C GLN A 87 0.06 -7.86 1.68
N LEU A 88 -0.96 -7.00 1.80
CA LEU A 88 -0.94 -5.90 2.76
C LEU A 88 -0.87 -6.40 4.20
N PHE A 89 -1.63 -7.43 4.56
CA PHE A 89 -1.54 -8.01 5.90
C PHE A 89 -0.12 -8.44 6.23
N ARG A 90 0.58 -9.01 5.27
CA ARG A 90 1.98 -9.43 5.47
C ARG A 90 2.93 -8.26 5.58
N LEU A 91 2.75 -7.24 4.73
CA LEU A 91 3.60 -6.04 4.76
C LEU A 91 3.44 -5.26 6.05
N ILE A 92 2.21 -5.13 6.55
CA ILE A 92 1.93 -4.39 7.78
C ILE A 92 2.68 -4.97 8.97
N GLN A 93 2.91 -6.29 9.00
CA GLN A 93 3.67 -6.94 10.06
C GLN A 93 5.10 -6.44 10.16
N SER A 94 5.65 -5.90 9.06
CA SER A 94 7.00 -5.37 9.02
C SER A 94 7.07 -3.87 9.29
N ILE A 95 5.94 -3.23 9.56
CA ILE A 95 5.85 -1.78 9.78
C ILE A 95 5.39 -1.53 11.22
N PRO A 96 6.31 -1.18 12.14
CA PRO A 96 5.91 -0.86 13.51
C PRO A 96 5.09 0.43 13.51
N SER A 97 3.84 0.33 13.94
CA SER A 97 2.93 1.47 13.97
C SER A 97 1.80 1.21 14.97
N PRO A 98 1.42 2.22 15.78
CA PRO A 98 0.25 2.08 16.64
C PRO A 98 -1.04 1.99 15.84
N LYS A 99 -1.01 2.33 14.55
CA LYS A 99 -2.18 2.24 13.68
C LYS A 99 -2.30 0.89 12.97
N ALA A 100 -1.33 -0.02 13.15
CA ALA A 100 -1.33 -1.31 12.45
C ALA A 100 -2.56 -2.14 12.76
N GLU A 101 -2.94 -2.28 14.03
CA GLU A 101 -4.10 -3.09 14.40
C GLU A 101 -5.42 -2.49 13.91
N PRO A 102 -5.73 -1.20 14.15
CA PRO A 102 -6.95 -0.62 13.58
C PRO A 102 -6.97 -0.64 12.05
N PHE A 103 -5.81 -0.52 11.40
CA PHE A 103 -5.74 -0.60 9.95
C PHE A 103 -6.08 -2.01 9.46
N LYS A 104 -5.55 -3.04 10.11
CA LYS A 104 -5.88 -4.44 9.77
C LYS A 104 -7.37 -4.70 9.90
N LEU A 105 -7.98 -4.19 10.96
CA LEU A 105 -9.42 -4.35 11.17
C LEU A 105 -10.21 -3.67 10.06
N TRP A 106 -9.84 -2.45 9.70
CA TRP A 106 -10.46 -1.74 8.59
C TRP A 106 -10.30 -2.52 7.28
N LEU A 107 -9.08 -3.01 7.01
CA LEU A 107 -8.77 -3.74 5.79
C LEU A 107 -9.62 -5.01 5.65
N SER A 108 -9.91 -5.68 6.75
CA SER A 108 -10.74 -6.89 6.74
C SER A 108 -12.19 -6.62 6.35
N ARG A 109 -12.62 -5.35 6.38
CA ARG A 109 -13.99 -4.95 6.09
C ARG A 109 -14.16 -4.32 4.70
N VAL A 110 -13.09 -4.09 4.00
CA VAL A 110 -13.12 -3.46 2.67
C VAL A 110 -13.52 -4.45 1.58
#